data_929e599b57773f034b8e23cecfe283af
#
_entry.id   929e599b57773f034b8e23cecfe283af
#
_cell.length_a   1.000
_cell.length_b   1.000
_cell.length_c   1.000
_cell.angle_alpha   90.00
_cell.angle_beta   90.00
_cell.angle_gamma   90.00
#
_symmetry.space_group_name_H-M   'P 1'
#
loop_
_entity.id
_entity.type
_entity.pdbx_description
1 polymer ?
#
loop_
_entity_poly.entity_id
_entity_poly.type
_entity_poly.pdbx_seq_one_letter_code
_entity_poly.pdbx_strand_id
1 'polypeptide(L)'
;MKIKSITTTLVHIPYEAGAPTKLAGQNWSQMAILLVRIDTDDGLTGWGEGFGHAIASATKATLDTMVAARFIGRDASDVEALMGDMFQQLHLFGRNGSVIYALSAIDIALWDIAGKRAGKPIHALLGATGARELTAYASLLRYGEPATVARMAAQAAGEGYRFIKLHEIDVPQVKAARGAIGPDVKLMCDTNCPWSVPKATEMAQAFKPFDLYWLEEPVWPPEDHDGLAEVRRVGVPIAAGENAAGIHDFRHMFAVGALDVAQPSMTKIGGIGEMRRIAALAQVAGTRLVPHCAYFGPGFLASLHTSSVLAPEAPFERLYVKLEASPFGPWLSAVGGKVKVPDGPGLGYDPDMTIVERYRSAPDHVT
;
A
#
# COMPACT_ATOMS: atom_id res chain seq x y z
N MET A 1 8.92 25.34 -14.14
CA MET A 1 9.24 23.89 -14.16
C MET A 1 8.10 23.19 -14.85
N LYS A 2 8.31 22.78 -16.10
CA LYS A 2 7.26 22.09 -16.88
C LYS A 2 7.59 20.63 -17.06
N ILE A 3 6.56 19.79 -17.06
CA ILE A 3 6.69 18.37 -17.34
C ILE A 3 7.03 18.20 -18.83
N LYS A 4 8.20 17.62 -19.10
CA LYS A 4 8.73 17.41 -20.46
C LYS A 4 8.30 16.06 -21.02
N SER A 5 8.40 15.00 -20.20
CA SER A 5 8.06 13.65 -20.59
C SER A 5 7.57 12.82 -19.40
N ILE A 6 6.74 11.83 -19.68
CA ILE A 6 6.32 10.79 -18.74
C ILE A 6 6.51 9.45 -19.45
N THR A 7 7.24 8.55 -18.79
CA THR A 7 7.50 7.21 -19.31
C THR A 7 7.12 6.16 -18.27
N THR A 8 6.61 5.04 -18.72
CA THR A 8 6.20 3.92 -17.87
C THR A 8 7.02 2.68 -18.16
N THR A 9 7.42 1.98 -17.12
CA THR A 9 8.15 0.71 -17.23
C THR A 9 7.53 -0.29 -16.28
N LEU A 10 7.06 -1.42 -16.81
CA LEU A 10 6.57 -2.54 -16.02
C LEU A 10 7.70 -3.54 -15.84
N VAL A 11 7.99 -3.90 -14.59
CA VAL A 11 8.96 -4.95 -14.24
C VAL A 11 8.27 -6.07 -13.48
N HIS A 12 8.71 -7.32 -13.72
CA HIS A 12 8.25 -8.50 -13.01
C HIS A 12 9.42 -9.17 -12.31
N ILE A 13 9.48 -9.05 -11.00
CA ILE A 13 10.57 -9.59 -10.19
C ILE A 13 10.08 -10.85 -9.48
N PRO A 14 10.70 -12.01 -9.72
CA PRO A 14 10.38 -13.23 -8.97
C PRO A 14 10.57 -13.03 -7.46
N TYR A 15 9.76 -13.74 -6.67
CA TYR A 15 9.89 -13.74 -5.22
C TYR A 15 9.70 -15.13 -4.62
N GLU A 16 10.22 -15.28 -3.41
CA GLU A 16 10.01 -16.41 -2.53
C GLU A 16 9.12 -16.00 -1.36
N ALA A 17 8.13 -16.83 -1.01
CA ALA A 17 7.21 -16.61 0.09
C ALA A 17 7.15 -17.80 1.08
N GLY A 18 8.11 -18.74 1.00
CA GLY A 18 8.18 -19.91 1.84
C GLY A 18 7.19 -21.03 1.52
N ALA A 19 6.21 -20.77 0.65
CA ALA A 19 5.27 -21.74 0.07
C ALA A 19 4.67 -21.17 -1.22
N PRO A 20 4.07 -22.00 -2.10
CA PRO A 20 3.32 -21.54 -3.26
C PRO A 20 2.15 -20.63 -2.85
N THR A 21 1.97 -19.54 -3.57
CA THR A 21 0.94 -18.54 -3.28
C THR A 21 0.05 -18.28 -4.49
N LYS A 22 -1.16 -17.79 -4.22
CA LYS A 22 -2.14 -17.44 -5.24
C LYS A 22 -2.69 -16.03 -5.00
N LEU A 23 -2.93 -15.30 -6.07
CA LEU A 23 -3.67 -14.04 -6.07
C LEU A 23 -4.86 -14.19 -7.03
N ALA A 24 -6.06 -13.90 -6.55
CA ALA A 24 -7.30 -14.07 -7.33
C ALA A 24 -7.41 -15.45 -8.03
N GLY A 25 -6.98 -16.52 -7.35
CA GLY A 25 -7.03 -17.89 -7.85
C GLY A 25 -5.89 -18.30 -8.81
N GLN A 26 -5.06 -17.37 -9.26
CA GLN A 26 -3.91 -17.62 -10.14
C GLN A 26 -2.61 -17.76 -9.33
N ASN A 27 -1.66 -18.56 -9.84
CA ASN A 27 -0.33 -18.66 -9.22
C ASN A 27 0.33 -17.29 -9.22
N TRP A 28 0.86 -16.89 -8.05
CA TRP A 28 1.51 -15.61 -7.87
C TRP A 28 2.95 -15.82 -7.38
N SER A 29 3.90 -15.65 -8.27
CA SER A 29 5.33 -15.91 -8.05
C SER A 29 6.24 -14.76 -8.48
N GLN A 30 5.62 -13.67 -8.99
CA GLN A 30 6.35 -12.49 -9.43
C GLN A 30 5.64 -11.23 -8.93
N MET A 31 6.43 -10.26 -8.48
CA MET A 31 5.95 -8.94 -8.10
C MET A 31 5.96 -8.02 -9.31
N ALA A 32 4.79 -7.56 -9.73
CA ALA A 32 4.67 -6.56 -10.78
C ALA A 32 4.85 -5.16 -10.17
N ILE A 33 5.83 -4.39 -10.66
CA ILE A 33 6.09 -3.00 -10.25
C ILE A 33 5.95 -2.12 -11.49
N LEU A 34 4.95 -1.26 -11.50
CA LEU A 34 4.74 -0.29 -12.58
C LEU A 34 5.42 1.03 -12.23
N LEU A 35 6.63 1.22 -12.73
CA LEU A 35 7.39 2.46 -12.55
C LEU A 35 6.88 3.55 -13.49
N VAL A 36 6.75 4.75 -12.95
CA VAL A 36 6.42 5.98 -13.68
C VAL A 36 7.55 6.98 -13.47
N ARG A 37 8.19 7.40 -14.56
CA ARG A 37 9.24 8.40 -14.57
C ARG A 37 8.69 9.69 -15.18
N ILE A 38 8.89 10.80 -14.49
CA ILE A 38 8.58 12.15 -14.97
C ILE A 38 9.87 12.93 -15.11
N ASP A 39 10.16 13.45 -16.31
CA ASP A 39 11.27 14.38 -16.54
C ASP A 39 10.74 15.80 -16.74
N THR A 40 11.42 16.80 -16.20
CA THR A 40 11.09 18.22 -16.32
C THR A 40 12.02 18.96 -17.29
N ASP A 41 11.62 20.15 -17.72
CA ASP A 41 12.39 21.00 -18.64
C ASP A 41 13.67 21.58 -18.00
N ASP A 42 13.74 21.64 -16.67
CA ASP A 42 14.92 22.06 -15.89
C ASP A 42 15.82 20.89 -15.44
N GLY A 43 15.56 19.67 -15.95
CA GLY A 43 16.43 18.50 -15.82
C GLY A 43 16.21 17.65 -14.57
N LEU A 44 15.16 17.91 -13.78
CA LEU A 44 14.81 17.04 -12.66
C LEU A 44 14.04 15.80 -13.16
N THR A 45 14.28 14.69 -12.47
CA THR A 45 13.56 13.41 -12.70
C THR A 45 12.89 12.99 -11.41
N GLY A 46 11.60 12.63 -11.49
CA GLY A 46 10.86 12.01 -10.37
C GLY A 46 10.35 10.64 -10.72
N TRP A 47 10.20 9.82 -9.68
CA TRP A 47 9.73 8.44 -9.78
C TRP A 47 8.44 8.22 -9.01
N GLY A 48 7.51 7.51 -9.64
CA GLY A 48 6.25 7.07 -9.03
C GLY A 48 5.99 5.60 -9.30
N GLU A 49 5.00 5.05 -8.62
CA GLU A 49 4.56 3.67 -8.79
C GLU A 49 3.04 3.62 -8.95
N GLY A 50 2.58 3.07 -10.09
CA GLY A 50 1.19 2.73 -10.30
C GLY A 50 0.83 1.42 -9.63
N PHE A 51 -0.40 1.31 -9.08
CA PHE A 51 -0.83 0.05 -8.49
C PHE A 51 -0.68 -1.09 -9.51
N GLY A 52 0.06 -2.11 -9.08
CA GLY A 52 0.55 -3.22 -9.89
C GLY A 52 -0.29 -4.49 -9.75
N HIS A 53 0.36 -5.59 -9.36
CA HIS A 53 -0.24 -6.94 -9.30
C HIS A 53 -0.92 -7.31 -10.63
N ALA A 54 -2.04 -7.99 -10.59
CA ALA A 54 -2.75 -8.45 -11.78
C ALA A 54 -3.32 -7.32 -12.67
N ILE A 55 -3.42 -6.06 -12.16
CA ILE A 55 -3.96 -4.92 -12.91
C ILE A 55 -2.87 -4.03 -13.53
N ALA A 56 -1.59 -4.36 -13.37
CA ALA A 56 -0.47 -3.53 -13.79
C ALA A 56 -0.55 -3.10 -15.26
N SER A 57 -0.86 -4.03 -16.17
CA SER A 57 -0.99 -3.73 -17.61
C SER A 57 -2.13 -2.75 -17.90
N ALA A 58 -3.27 -2.87 -17.22
CA ALA A 58 -4.39 -1.93 -17.39
C ALA A 58 -4.04 -0.54 -16.84
N THR A 59 -3.37 -0.45 -15.68
CA THR A 59 -2.89 0.81 -15.12
C THR A 59 -1.86 1.46 -16.07
N LYS A 60 -0.93 0.66 -16.61
CA LYS A 60 0.05 1.14 -17.62
C LYS A 60 -0.64 1.68 -18.87
N ALA A 61 -1.58 0.92 -19.43
CA ALA A 61 -2.34 1.38 -20.61
C ALA A 61 -3.09 2.69 -20.34
N THR A 62 -3.70 2.83 -19.16
CA THR A 62 -4.38 4.07 -18.75
C THR A 62 -3.41 5.25 -18.68
N LEU A 63 -2.21 5.04 -18.11
CA LEU A 63 -1.15 6.05 -18.10
C LEU A 63 -0.74 6.45 -19.52
N ASP A 64 -0.36 5.48 -20.34
CA ASP A 64 0.26 5.71 -21.65
C ASP A 64 -0.72 6.32 -22.67
N THR A 65 -1.98 5.92 -22.64
CA THR A 65 -2.95 6.30 -23.66
C THR A 65 -3.85 7.48 -23.28
N MET A 66 -3.98 7.78 -21.97
CA MET A 66 -4.95 8.79 -21.54
C MET A 66 -4.39 9.80 -20.54
N VAL A 67 -3.71 9.34 -19.46
CA VAL A 67 -3.38 10.21 -18.33
C VAL A 67 -2.14 11.03 -18.61
N ALA A 68 -1.03 10.42 -19.05
CA ALA A 68 0.26 11.08 -19.20
C ALA A 68 0.22 12.31 -20.11
N ALA A 69 -0.49 12.22 -21.25
CA ALA A 69 -0.58 13.31 -22.21
C ALA A 69 -1.19 14.60 -21.62
N ARG A 70 -2.03 14.50 -20.58
CA ARG A 70 -2.68 15.66 -19.94
C ARG A 70 -1.73 16.44 -19.02
N PHE A 71 -0.62 15.84 -18.63
CA PHE A 71 0.39 16.45 -17.78
C PHE A 71 1.53 17.11 -18.58
N ILE A 72 1.77 16.67 -19.81
CA ILE A 72 2.87 17.21 -20.63
C ILE A 72 2.69 18.73 -20.84
N GLY A 73 3.77 19.49 -20.61
CA GLY A 73 3.81 20.95 -20.71
C GLY A 73 3.19 21.69 -19.51
N ARG A 74 2.55 20.97 -18.56
CA ARG A 74 1.97 21.58 -17.36
C ARG A 74 3.07 21.96 -16.36
N ASP A 75 2.81 23.01 -15.60
CA ASP A 75 3.69 23.42 -14.52
C ASP A 75 3.53 22.46 -13.30
N ALA A 76 4.66 21.89 -12.87
CA ALA A 76 4.74 20.98 -11.74
C ALA A 76 5.18 21.65 -10.42
N SER A 77 5.22 22.98 -10.38
CA SER A 77 5.69 23.70 -9.18
C SER A 77 4.70 23.65 -8.01
N ASP A 78 3.40 23.51 -8.28
CA ASP A 78 2.34 23.31 -7.31
C ASP A 78 1.64 21.96 -7.58
N VAL A 79 2.12 20.93 -6.85
CA VAL A 79 1.64 19.56 -7.01
C VAL A 79 0.15 19.45 -6.65
N GLU A 80 -0.29 20.11 -5.57
CA GLU A 80 -1.68 19.98 -5.09
C GLU A 80 -2.67 20.64 -6.06
N ALA A 81 -2.34 21.81 -6.61
CA ALA A 81 -3.20 22.49 -7.59
C ALA A 81 -3.26 21.69 -8.89
N LEU A 82 -2.13 21.18 -9.39
CA LEU A 82 -2.08 20.37 -10.60
C LEU A 82 -2.88 19.07 -10.46
N MET A 83 -2.70 18.35 -9.35
CA MET A 83 -3.44 17.11 -9.10
C MET A 83 -4.94 17.37 -8.93
N GLY A 84 -5.33 18.45 -8.24
CA GLY A 84 -6.75 18.85 -8.09
C GLY A 84 -7.42 19.08 -9.42
N ASP A 85 -6.77 19.81 -10.36
CA ASP A 85 -7.24 20.03 -11.73
C ASP A 85 -7.38 18.70 -12.49
N MET A 86 -6.41 17.80 -12.40
CA MET A 86 -6.45 16.49 -13.07
C MET A 86 -7.55 15.56 -12.52
N PHE A 87 -7.76 15.52 -11.22
CA PHE A 87 -8.90 14.81 -10.63
C PHE A 87 -10.24 15.31 -11.16
N GLN A 88 -10.37 16.64 -11.33
CA GLN A 88 -11.57 17.24 -11.91
C GLN A 88 -11.72 16.91 -13.39
N GLN A 89 -10.68 17.03 -14.20
CA GLN A 89 -10.73 16.74 -15.64
C GLN A 89 -11.01 15.28 -15.96
N LEU A 90 -10.53 14.36 -15.13
CA LEU A 90 -10.62 12.91 -15.35
C LEU A 90 -11.82 12.25 -14.66
N HIS A 91 -12.67 13.01 -13.96
CA HIS A 91 -13.76 12.44 -13.13
C HIS A 91 -14.73 11.54 -13.90
N LEU A 92 -14.95 11.79 -15.18
CA LEU A 92 -15.84 10.98 -16.06
C LEU A 92 -15.27 9.60 -16.38
N PHE A 93 -13.95 9.42 -16.28
CA PHE A 93 -13.26 8.21 -16.75
C PHE A 93 -12.97 7.22 -15.63
N GLY A 94 -13.30 7.57 -14.39
CA GLY A 94 -13.19 6.72 -13.21
C GLY A 94 -12.72 7.47 -11.98
N ARG A 95 -13.34 7.15 -10.87
CA ARG A 95 -12.97 7.65 -9.53
C ARG A 95 -12.41 6.55 -8.63
N ASN A 96 -12.25 5.37 -9.19
CA ASN A 96 -11.62 4.19 -8.61
C ASN A 96 -10.90 3.43 -9.72
N GLY A 97 -10.03 2.48 -9.38
CA GLY A 97 -9.33 1.62 -10.33
C GLY A 97 -8.24 2.36 -11.11
N SER A 98 -8.01 1.95 -12.34
CA SER A 98 -6.82 2.29 -13.13
C SER A 98 -6.56 3.79 -13.30
N VAL A 99 -7.61 4.64 -13.34
CA VAL A 99 -7.45 6.09 -13.44
C VAL A 99 -6.85 6.67 -12.15
N ILE A 100 -7.38 6.27 -10.98
CA ILE A 100 -6.85 6.75 -9.69
C ILE A 100 -5.48 6.15 -9.43
N TYR A 101 -5.23 4.91 -9.82
CA TYR A 101 -3.91 4.27 -9.72
C TYR A 101 -2.86 5.00 -10.57
N ALA A 102 -3.24 5.43 -11.77
CA ALA A 102 -2.41 6.25 -12.63
C ALA A 102 -2.12 7.63 -12.02
N LEU A 103 -3.14 8.30 -11.49
CA LEU A 103 -3.00 9.58 -10.81
C LEU A 103 -2.15 9.47 -9.55
N SER A 104 -2.28 8.37 -8.77
CA SER A 104 -1.43 8.11 -7.60
C SER A 104 0.05 8.04 -7.98
N ALA A 105 0.36 7.37 -9.09
CA ALA A 105 1.74 7.27 -9.59
C ALA A 105 2.32 8.63 -9.98
N ILE A 106 1.53 9.45 -10.66
CA ILE A 106 1.94 10.81 -11.04
C ILE A 106 2.15 11.68 -9.79
N ASP A 107 1.24 11.64 -8.82
CA ASP A 107 1.36 12.39 -7.56
C ASP A 107 2.66 12.04 -6.84
N ILE A 108 2.95 10.75 -6.66
CA ILE A 108 4.20 10.29 -6.02
C ILE A 108 5.44 10.83 -6.74
N ALA A 109 5.47 10.76 -8.09
CA ALA A 109 6.58 11.26 -8.88
C ALA A 109 6.74 12.78 -8.78
N LEU A 110 5.65 13.53 -8.73
CA LEU A 110 5.67 14.98 -8.55
C LEU A 110 6.18 15.37 -7.15
N TRP A 111 5.79 14.66 -6.11
CA TRP A 111 6.34 14.85 -4.76
C TRP A 111 7.83 14.52 -4.69
N ASP A 112 8.29 13.49 -5.43
CA ASP A 112 9.72 13.18 -5.55
C ASP A 112 10.48 14.35 -6.19
N ILE A 113 9.97 14.92 -7.30
CA ILE A 113 10.53 16.12 -7.93
C ILE A 113 10.54 17.30 -6.97
N ALA A 114 9.44 17.54 -6.25
CA ALA A 114 9.36 18.64 -5.28
C ALA A 114 10.42 18.52 -4.18
N GLY A 115 10.65 17.32 -3.68
CA GLY A 115 11.70 17.03 -2.70
C GLY A 115 13.10 17.21 -3.25
N LYS A 116 13.38 16.70 -4.45
CA LYS A 116 14.65 16.88 -5.15
C LYS A 116 14.95 18.35 -5.41
N ARG A 117 13.96 19.12 -5.88
CA ARG A 117 14.08 20.57 -6.09
C ARG A 117 14.39 21.33 -4.80
N ALA A 118 13.75 20.93 -3.70
CA ALA A 118 13.97 21.55 -2.39
C ALA A 118 15.26 21.08 -1.68
N GLY A 119 15.92 20.04 -2.21
CA GLY A 119 17.05 19.37 -1.54
C GLY A 119 16.63 18.69 -0.23
N LYS A 120 15.37 18.25 -0.11
CA LYS A 120 14.78 17.70 1.12
C LYS A 120 14.05 16.40 0.86
N PRO A 121 14.08 15.44 1.81
CA PRO A 121 13.23 14.25 1.72
C PRO A 121 11.74 14.64 1.85
N ILE A 122 10.86 13.80 1.31
CA ILE A 122 9.41 14.05 1.34
C ILE A 122 8.88 14.23 2.76
N HIS A 123 9.34 13.46 3.75
CA HIS A 123 8.89 13.63 5.14
C HIS A 123 9.19 15.04 5.68
N ALA A 124 10.30 15.66 5.27
CA ALA A 124 10.61 17.03 5.67
C ALA A 124 9.73 18.07 4.96
N LEU A 125 9.29 17.82 3.72
CA LEU A 125 8.30 18.67 3.04
C LEU A 125 6.92 18.59 3.72
N LEU A 126 6.62 17.45 4.35
CA LEU A 126 5.38 17.25 5.12
C LEU A 126 5.39 17.95 6.48
N GLY A 127 6.47 18.65 6.82
CA GLY A 127 6.53 19.56 7.97
C GLY A 127 7.00 18.95 9.29
N ALA A 128 7.61 17.77 9.25
CA ALA A 128 8.11 17.12 10.47
C ALA A 128 9.53 16.57 10.29
N THR A 129 10.19 16.34 11.41
CA THR A 129 11.49 15.64 11.44
C THR A 129 11.38 14.17 11.11
N GLY A 130 10.14 13.61 11.09
CA GLY A 130 9.83 12.21 10.77
C GLY A 130 10.54 11.20 11.67
N ALA A 131 9.93 10.05 11.87
CA ALA A 131 10.64 8.91 12.44
C ALA A 131 11.65 8.38 11.41
N ARG A 132 12.91 8.16 11.82
CA ARG A 132 13.95 7.62 10.92
C ARG A 132 13.83 6.12 10.68
N GLU A 133 13.04 5.46 11.50
CA GLU A 133 12.80 4.02 11.47
C GLU A 133 11.37 3.75 11.94
N LEU A 134 10.67 2.86 11.25
CA LEU A 134 9.32 2.40 11.61
C LEU A 134 9.36 0.94 12.04
N THR A 135 8.51 0.58 13.02
CA THR A 135 8.26 -0.82 13.34
C THR A 135 7.44 -1.44 12.22
N ALA A 136 7.99 -2.48 11.57
CA ALA A 136 7.29 -3.17 10.50
C ALA A 136 6.43 -4.33 11.04
N TYR A 137 5.34 -4.63 10.35
CA TYR A 137 4.67 -5.90 10.50
C TYR A 137 4.92 -6.81 9.29
N ALA A 138 5.04 -8.12 9.57
CA ALA A 138 5.12 -9.13 8.53
C ALA A 138 3.72 -9.40 7.99
N SER A 139 3.44 -8.98 6.77
CA SER A 139 2.19 -9.27 6.07
C SER A 139 2.37 -10.58 5.30
N LEU A 140 1.96 -11.71 5.92
CA LEU A 140 2.10 -13.05 5.37
C LEU A 140 1.08 -13.25 4.24
N LEU A 141 1.46 -14.01 3.21
CA LEU A 141 0.55 -14.35 2.14
C LEU A 141 -0.46 -15.44 2.60
N ARG A 142 -1.50 -15.68 1.78
CA ARG A 142 -2.48 -16.75 2.05
C ARG A 142 -1.88 -18.11 1.74
N TYR A 143 -1.68 -18.93 2.76
CA TYR A 143 -1.12 -20.28 2.64
C TYR A 143 -2.17 -21.38 2.73
N GLY A 144 -3.30 -21.15 3.42
CA GLY A 144 -4.43 -22.08 3.57
C GLY A 144 -4.18 -23.24 4.53
N GLU A 145 -2.97 -23.82 4.55
CA GLU A 145 -2.62 -24.95 5.41
C GLU A 145 -2.17 -24.49 6.81
N PRO A 146 -2.85 -24.92 7.91
CA PRO A 146 -2.53 -24.45 9.27
C PRO A 146 -1.07 -24.67 9.68
N ALA A 147 -0.46 -25.80 9.28
CA ALA A 147 0.95 -26.07 9.59
C ALA A 147 1.91 -25.12 8.88
N THR A 148 1.61 -24.76 7.64
CA THR A 148 2.39 -23.76 6.88
C THR A 148 2.23 -22.37 7.48
N VAL A 149 1.01 -21.96 7.82
CA VAL A 149 0.72 -20.68 8.46
C VAL A 149 1.48 -20.57 9.79
N ALA A 150 1.43 -21.60 10.64
CA ALA A 150 2.17 -21.65 11.91
C ALA A 150 3.68 -21.50 11.70
N ARG A 151 4.24 -22.24 10.75
CA ARG A 151 5.68 -22.21 10.43
C ARG A 151 6.11 -20.83 9.96
N MET A 152 5.35 -20.20 9.03
CA MET A 152 5.69 -18.88 8.49
C MET A 152 5.52 -17.76 9.54
N ALA A 153 4.51 -17.85 10.40
CA ALA A 153 4.31 -16.93 11.50
C ALA A 153 5.47 -17.05 12.53
N ALA A 154 5.86 -18.28 12.91
CA ALA A 154 6.99 -18.51 13.80
C ALA A 154 8.31 -18.01 13.21
N GLN A 155 8.53 -18.21 11.90
CA GLN A 155 9.71 -17.69 11.20
C GLN A 155 9.76 -16.16 11.27
N ALA A 156 8.67 -15.47 10.93
CA ALA A 156 8.61 -14.01 11.02
C ALA A 156 8.85 -13.49 12.45
N ALA A 157 8.26 -14.14 13.46
CA ALA A 157 8.50 -13.81 14.85
C ALA A 157 9.99 -14.00 15.25
N GLY A 158 10.63 -15.08 14.76
CA GLY A 158 12.06 -15.37 14.94
C GLY A 158 12.97 -14.34 14.26
N GLU A 159 12.55 -13.74 13.16
CA GLU A 159 13.24 -12.64 12.45
C GLU A 159 13.06 -11.27 13.13
N GLY A 160 12.34 -11.22 14.26
CA GLY A 160 12.17 -10.03 15.09
C GLY A 160 10.88 -9.25 14.87
N TYR A 161 9.97 -9.70 14.01
CA TYR A 161 8.67 -9.07 13.87
C TYR A 161 7.83 -9.25 15.15
N ARG A 162 7.23 -8.18 15.64
CA ARG A 162 6.32 -8.17 16.81
C ARG A 162 4.86 -7.97 16.41
N PHE A 163 4.61 -7.75 15.12
CA PHE A 163 3.32 -7.64 14.49
C PHE A 163 3.30 -8.56 13.28
N ILE A 164 2.28 -9.42 13.16
CA ILE A 164 2.15 -10.40 12.07
C ILE A 164 0.72 -10.36 11.57
N LYS A 165 0.54 -10.10 10.26
CA LYS A 165 -0.74 -10.14 9.57
C LYS A 165 -0.84 -11.44 8.77
N LEU A 166 -1.94 -12.16 8.92
CA LEU A 166 -2.32 -13.32 8.10
C LEU A 166 -3.24 -12.85 6.99
N HIS A 167 -3.26 -13.59 5.88
CA HIS A 167 -4.32 -13.51 4.86
C HIS A 167 -5.12 -14.81 4.85
N GLU A 168 -5.77 -15.11 5.97
CA GLU A 168 -6.50 -16.36 6.16
C GLU A 168 -7.97 -16.09 6.53
N ILE A 169 -8.85 -17.05 6.22
CA ILE A 169 -10.30 -16.89 6.41
C ILE A 169 -10.93 -17.93 7.35
N ASP A 170 -10.14 -18.86 7.86
CA ASP A 170 -10.64 -19.95 8.68
C ASP A 170 -9.98 -20.01 10.05
N VAL A 171 -10.75 -20.48 11.05
CA VAL A 171 -10.32 -20.57 12.45
C VAL A 171 -9.07 -21.44 12.68
N PRO A 172 -8.91 -22.62 12.03
CA PRO A 172 -7.73 -23.46 12.24
C PRO A 172 -6.40 -22.76 11.93
N GLN A 173 -6.34 -21.95 10.88
CA GLN A 173 -5.13 -21.20 10.47
C GLN A 173 -4.78 -20.14 11.51
N VAL A 174 -5.76 -19.34 11.94
CA VAL A 174 -5.57 -18.30 12.96
C VAL A 174 -5.15 -18.91 14.30
N LYS A 175 -5.78 -20.02 14.69
CA LYS A 175 -5.42 -20.79 15.88
C LYS A 175 -3.98 -21.29 15.82
N ALA A 176 -3.58 -21.85 14.67
CA ALA A 176 -2.25 -22.40 14.46
C ALA A 176 -1.18 -21.30 14.53
N ALA A 177 -1.41 -20.14 13.90
CA ALA A 177 -0.52 -18.99 13.98
C ALA A 177 -0.39 -18.49 15.43
N ARG A 178 -1.51 -18.27 16.13
CA ARG A 178 -1.49 -17.81 17.55
C ARG A 178 -0.73 -18.78 18.45
N GLY A 179 -0.92 -20.07 18.27
CA GLY A 179 -0.18 -21.10 19.01
C GLY A 179 1.33 -21.06 18.75
N ALA A 180 1.73 -20.76 17.52
CA ALA A 180 3.13 -20.73 17.12
C ALA A 180 3.89 -19.48 17.59
N ILE A 181 3.21 -18.30 17.64
CA ILE A 181 3.86 -17.02 17.97
C ILE A 181 3.67 -16.60 19.44
N GLY A 182 2.82 -17.29 20.20
CA GLY A 182 2.51 -16.94 21.59
C GLY A 182 1.69 -15.65 21.74
N PRO A 183 1.39 -15.22 22.98
CA PRO A 183 0.51 -14.08 23.25
C PRO A 183 1.17 -12.70 23.05
N ASP A 184 2.50 -12.61 23.10
CA ASP A 184 3.23 -11.33 23.10
C ASP A 184 3.34 -10.70 21.70
N VAL A 185 3.22 -11.49 20.64
CA VAL A 185 3.21 -11.02 19.26
C VAL A 185 1.81 -10.59 18.86
N LYS A 186 1.66 -9.38 18.35
CA LYS A 186 0.37 -8.87 17.85
C LYS A 186 -0.01 -9.56 16.55
N LEU A 187 -1.15 -10.24 16.56
CA LEU A 187 -1.68 -10.99 15.41
C LEU A 187 -2.80 -10.21 14.77
N MET A 188 -2.74 -10.00 13.46
CA MET A 188 -3.79 -9.44 12.63
C MET A 188 -4.26 -10.49 11.61
N CYS A 189 -5.48 -10.33 11.15
CA CYS A 189 -6.03 -11.22 10.11
C CYS A 189 -6.76 -10.38 9.06
N ASP A 190 -6.25 -10.42 7.84
CA ASP A 190 -6.86 -9.83 6.67
C ASP A 190 -7.61 -10.93 5.90
N THR A 191 -8.88 -10.72 5.71
CA THR A 191 -9.74 -11.72 5.08
C THR A 191 -10.04 -11.40 3.61
N ASN A 192 -9.76 -10.18 3.14
CA ASN A 192 -10.02 -9.69 1.78
C ASN A 192 -11.49 -9.87 1.36
N CYS A 193 -12.41 -9.35 2.15
CA CYS A 193 -13.84 -9.24 1.88
C CYS A 193 -14.55 -10.56 1.49
N PRO A 194 -14.43 -11.68 2.23
CA PRO A 194 -15.02 -12.95 1.78
C PRO A 194 -16.47 -13.17 2.20
N TRP A 195 -17.02 -12.39 3.17
CA TRP A 195 -18.23 -12.76 3.87
C TRP A 195 -19.36 -11.74 3.77
N SER A 196 -20.61 -12.26 3.79
CA SER A 196 -21.77 -11.42 4.13
C SER A 196 -21.70 -10.94 5.58
N VAL A 197 -22.41 -9.87 5.93
CA VAL A 197 -22.42 -9.30 7.29
C VAL A 197 -22.75 -10.32 8.38
N PRO A 198 -23.78 -11.20 8.24
CA PRO A 198 -24.04 -12.25 9.22
C PRO A 198 -22.87 -13.23 9.39
N LYS A 199 -22.24 -13.64 8.28
CA LYS A 199 -21.08 -14.54 8.33
C LYS A 199 -19.84 -13.87 8.92
N ALA A 200 -19.59 -12.61 8.56
CA ALA A 200 -18.50 -11.81 9.13
C ALA A 200 -18.66 -11.65 10.66
N THR A 201 -19.89 -11.42 11.13
CA THR A 201 -20.24 -11.37 12.56
C THR A 201 -19.95 -12.69 13.27
N GLU A 202 -20.37 -13.82 12.68
CA GLU A 202 -20.05 -15.16 13.19
C GLU A 202 -18.55 -15.40 13.30
N MET A 203 -17.82 -15.08 12.22
CA MET A 203 -16.36 -15.28 12.16
C MET A 203 -15.61 -14.36 13.11
N ALA A 204 -16.02 -13.09 13.23
CA ALA A 204 -15.45 -12.17 14.21
C ALA A 204 -15.61 -12.71 15.65
N GLN A 205 -16.76 -13.30 16.00
CA GLN A 205 -16.95 -13.98 17.29
C GLN A 205 -16.03 -15.19 17.45
N ALA A 206 -15.90 -16.02 16.39
CA ALA A 206 -15.03 -17.18 16.41
C ALA A 206 -13.54 -16.83 16.55
N PHE A 207 -13.13 -15.64 16.11
CA PHE A 207 -11.76 -15.14 16.22
C PHE A 207 -11.44 -14.49 17.57
N LYS A 208 -12.41 -14.09 18.38
CA LYS A 208 -12.19 -13.47 19.71
C LYS A 208 -11.17 -14.20 20.60
N PRO A 209 -11.17 -15.54 20.71
CA PRO A 209 -10.23 -16.26 21.57
C PRO A 209 -8.75 -16.08 21.18
N PHE A 210 -8.48 -15.58 19.98
CA PHE A 210 -7.10 -15.42 19.48
C PHE A 210 -6.53 -14.03 19.67
N ASP A 211 -7.26 -13.11 20.32
CA ASP A 211 -6.81 -11.75 20.65
C ASP A 211 -6.20 -11.03 19.44
N LEU A 212 -7.00 -10.86 18.38
CA LEU A 212 -6.56 -10.16 17.18
C LEU A 212 -6.34 -8.67 17.47
N TYR A 213 -5.21 -8.14 17.02
CA TYR A 213 -4.92 -6.71 17.05
C TYR A 213 -5.85 -5.92 16.13
N TRP A 214 -6.27 -6.52 15.01
CA TRP A 214 -7.44 -6.20 14.19
C TRP A 214 -7.86 -7.36 13.30
N LEU A 215 -9.13 -7.33 12.87
CA LEU A 215 -9.69 -8.09 11.78
C LEU A 215 -9.87 -7.13 10.59
N GLU A 216 -9.26 -7.44 9.44
CA GLU A 216 -9.20 -6.59 8.26
C GLU A 216 -10.17 -7.09 7.20
N GLU A 217 -10.95 -6.15 6.64
CA GLU A 217 -11.89 -6.34 5.51
C GLU A 217 -12.76 -7.60 5.59
N PRO A 218 -13.56 -7.80 6.65
CA PRO A 218 -14.37 -9.02 6.77
C PRO A 218 -15.63 -9.06 5.91
N VAL A 219 -16.09 -7.92 5.34
CA VAL A 219 -17.42 -7.78 4.71
C VAL A 219 -17.33 -7.62 3.20
N TRP A 220 -18.19 -8.31 2.47
CA TRP A 220 -18.47 -8.12 1.05
C TRP A 220 -19.85 -7.50 0.84
N PRO A 221 -19.99 -6.50 -0.05
CA PRO A 221 -18.91 -5.82 -0.76
C PRO A 221 -18.11 -4.87 0.15
N PRO A 222 -16.88 -4.46 -0.23
CA PRO A 222 -16.05 -3.56 0.58
C PRO A 222 -16.67 -2.17 0.80
N GLU A 223 -17.63 -1.78 -0.02
CA GLU A 223 -18.39 -0.53 0.09
C GLU A 223 -19.53 -0.60 1.13
N ASP A 224 -19.84 -1.79 1.68
CA ASP A 224 -20.86 -1.94 2.75
C ASP A 224 -20.30 -1.47 4.10
N HIS A 225 -20.10 -0.16 4.22
CA HIS A 225 -19.56 0.45 5.43
C HIS A 225 -20.50 0.34 6.63
N ASP A 226 -21.82 0.32 6.41
CA ASP A 226 -22.80 0.10 7.48
C ASP A 226 -22.72 -1.33 8.02
N GLY A 227 -22.59 -2.32 7.13
CA GLY A 227 -22.37 -3.73 7.49
C GLY A 227 -21.05 -3.92 8.23
N LEU A 228 -20.00 -3.22 7.82
CA LEU A 228 -18.71 -3.24 8.52
C LEU A 228 -18.84 -2.65 9.95
N ALA A 229 -19.61 -1.56 10.11
CA ALA A 229 -19.91 -0.98 11.41
C ALA A 229 -20.73 -1.94 12.31
N GLU A 230 -21.61 -2.77 11.73
CA GLU A 230 -22.31 -3.82 12.44
C GLU A 230 -21.35 -4.88 12.98
N VAL A 231 -20.45 -5.40 12.14
CA VAL A 231 -19.43 -6.40 12.55
C VAL A 231 -18.52 -5.84 13.64
N ARG A 232 -18.16 -4.56 13.59
CA ARG A 232 -17.33 -3.90 14.61
C ARG A 232 -17.95 -3.99 16.01
N ARG A 233 -19.27 -4.01 16.14
CA ARG A 233 -19.98 -4.13 17.45
C ARG A 233 -19.71 -5.47 18.15
N VAL A 234 -19.21 -6.46 17.46
CA VAL A 234 -18.74 -7.73 18.06
C VAL A 234 -17.61 -7.46 19.08
N GLY A 235 -16.81 -6.40 18.89
CA GLY A 235 -15.74 -6.00 19.80
C GLY A 235 -14.37 -6.58 19.46
N VAL A 236 -14.18 -7.11 18.23
CA VAL A 236 -12.87 -7.30 17.63
C VAL A 236 -12.54 -6.00 16.87
N PRO A 237 -11.36 -5.37 17.05
CA PRO A 237 -11.04 -4.16 16.31
C PRO A 237 -11.08 -4.39 14.80
N ILE A 238 -11.72 -3.48 14.06
CA ILE A 238 -11.89 -3.58 12.61
C ILE A 238 -10.95 -2.63 11.89
N ALA A 239 -10.29 -3.17 10.86
CA ALA A 239 -9.47 -2.41 9.92
C ALA A 239 -10.02 -2.55 8.50
N ALA A 240 -9.98 -1.48 7.71
CA ALA A 240 -10.27 -1.51 6.28
C ALA A 240 -9.79 -0.23 5.59
N GLY A 241 -9.83 -0.22 4.26
CA GLY A 241 -9.58 0.97 3.46
C GLY A 241 -8.61 0.76 2.30
N GLU A 242 -8.01 -0.42 2.13
CA GLU A 242 -7.16 -0.69 0.97
C GLU A 242 -7.93 -0.66 -0.36
N ASN A 243 -9.23 -0.95 -0.32
CA ASN A 243 -10.13 -0.91 -1.47
C ASN A 243 -10.88 0.41 -1.64
N ALA A 244 -10.70 1.37 -0.72
CA ALA A 244 -11.29 2.69 -0.80
C ALA A 244 -10.65 3.55 -1.90
N ALA A 245 -11.47 4.37 -2.56
CA ALA A 245 -11.07 5.19 -3.72
C ALA A 245 -10.60 6.61 -3.36
N GLY A 246 -10.54 6.97 -2.09
CA GLY A 246 -10.10 8.28 -1.64
C GLY A 246 -10.91 8.83 -0.45
N ILE A 247 -10.79 10.13 -0.21
CA ILE A 247 -11.28 10.80 1.00
C ILE A 247 -12.78 10.62 1.26
N HIS A 248 -13.61 10.49 0.21
CA HIS A 248 -15.06 10.39 0.39
C HIS A 248 -15.48 9.06 1.01
N ASP A 249 -14.83 7.97 0.66
CA ASP A 249 -15.08 6.66 1.26
C ASP A 249 -14.67 6.66 2.74
N PHE A 250 -13.48 7.21 3.05
CA PHE A 250 -13.02 7.34 4.43
C PHE A 250 -13.93 8.24 5.27
N ARG A 251 -14.43 9.35 4.69
CA ARG A 251 -15.40 10.20 5.37
C ARG A 251 -16.67 9.42 5.74
N HIS A 252 -17.17 8.58 4.82
CA HIS A 252 -18.34 7.76 5.11
C HIS A 252 -18.04 6.69 6.17
N MET A 253 -16.93 5.93 6.03
CA MET A 253 -16.51 4.94 7.03
C MET A 253 -16.39 5.54 8.44
N PHE A 254 -15.83 6.75 8.56
CA PHE A 254 -15.73 7.45 9.85
C PHE A 254 -17.09 7.90 10.37
N ALA A 255 -17.96 8.42 9.50
CA ALA A 255 -19.29 8.91 9.88
C ALA A 255 -20.19 7.81 10.44
N VAL A 256 -20.13 6.59 9.87
CA VAL A 256 -20.91 5.43 10.35
C VAL A 256 -20.20 4.63 11.44
N GLY A 257 -18.96 5.02 11.81
CA GLY A 257 -18.18 4.33 12.83
C GLY A 257 -17.75 2.93 12.43
N ALA A 258 -17.40 2.72 11.17
CA ALA A 258 -17.03 1.40 10.61
C ALA A 258 -15.67 0.88 11.10
N LEU A 259 -14.73 1.77 11.49
CA LEU A 259 -13.32 1.43 11.67
C LEU A 259 -12.77 1.75 13.05
N ASP A 260 -11.84 0.90 13.51
CA ASP A 260 -10.84 1.22 14.54
C ASP A 260 -9.50 1.61 13.90
N VAL A 261 -9.24 1.09 12.69
CA VAL A 261 -8.00 1.31 11.93
C VAL A 261 -8.32 1.64 10.48
N ALA A 262 -7.89 2.79 10.01
CA ALA A 262 -8.00 3.21 8.61
C ALA A 262 -6.73 2.84 7.84
N GLN A 263 -6.89 2.14 6.71
CA GLN A 263 -5.79 1.59 5.91
C GLN A 263 -5.78 2.13 4.47
N PRO A 264 -5.63 3.45 4.26
CA PRO A 264 -5.50 3.98 2.90
C PRO A 264 -4.26 3.43 2.19
N SER A 265 -4.40 3.11 0.90
CA SER A 265 -3.36 2.50 0.09
C SER A 265 -2.74 3.52 -0.86
N MET A 266 -1.47 3.89 -0.67
CA MET A 266 -0.77 5.00 -1.34
C MET A 266 -0.98 5.05 -2.86
N THR A 267 -0.86 3.92 -3.53
CA THR A 267 -0.98 3.83 -4.98
C THR A 267 -2.42 3.63 -5.49
N LYS A 268 -3.40 3.61 -4.58
CA LYS A 268 -4.82 3.37 -4.91
C LYS A 268 -5.74 4.54 -4.62
N ILE A 269 -5.31 5.50 -3.78
CA ILE A 269 -6.16 6.59 -3.28
C ILE A 269 -5.94 7.95 -3.95
N GLY A 270 -4.93 8.09 -4.80
CA GLY A 270 -4.54 9.37 -5.39
C GLY A 270 -3.22 9.95 -4.88
N GLY A 271 -2.41 9.15 -4.19
CA GLY A 271 -1.05 9.50 -3.80
C GLY A 271 -0.90 10.21 -2.45
N ILE A 272 0.19 10.95 -2.29
CA ILE A 272 0.60 11.61 -1.03
C ILE A 272 -0.36 12.72 -0.63
N GLY A 273 -0.83 13.51 -1.60
CA GLY A 273 -1.77 14.59 -1.34
C GLY A 273 -3.07 14.08 -0.70
N GLU A 274 -3.62 12.99 -1.23
CA GLU A 274 -4.85 12.40 -0.69
C GLU A 274 -4.61 11.67 0.64
N MET A 275 -3.47 11.00 0.80
CA MET A 275 -3.06 10.37 2.07
C MET A 275 -3.07 11.40 3.22
N ARG A 276 -2.53 12.60 2.98
CA ARG A 276 -2.53 13.70 3.99
C ARG A 276 -3.94 14.11 4.40
N ARG A 277 -4.85 14.24 3.43
CA ARG A 277 -6.25 14.61 3.69
C ARG A 277 -6.98 13.54 4.49
N ILE A 278 -6.77 12.27 4.15
CA ILE A 278 -7.34 11.13 4.87
C ILE A 278 -6.78 11.06 6.30
N ALA A 279 -5.47 11.27 6.48
CA ALA A 279 -4.85 11.29 7.80
C ALA A 279 -5.45 12.37 8.71
N ALA A 280 -5.67 13.59 8.17
CA ALA A 280 -6.33 14.66 8.92
C ALA A 280 -7.76 14.30 9.32
N LEU A 281 -8.53 13.64 8.44
CA LEU A 281 -9.87 13.15 8.78
C LEU A 281 -9.83 12.04 9.84
N ALA A 282 -8.89 11.08 9.73
CA ALA A 282 -8.73 10.01 10.71
C ALA A 282 -8.41 10.57 12.10
N GLN A 283 -7.55 11.60 12.18
CA GLN A 283 -7.22 12.29 13.42
C GLN A 283 -8.47 12.93 14.05
N VAL A 284 -9.30 13.62 13.26
CA VAL A 284 -10.56 14.23 13.74
C VAL A 284 -11.55 13.16 14.20
N ALA A 285 -11.61 12.03 13.51
CA ALA A 285 -12.47 10.90 13.85
C ALA A 285 -11.97 10.07 15.04
N GLY A 286 -10.75 10.30 15.52
CA GLY A 286 -10.13 9.47 16.56
C GLY A 286 -9.82 8.03 16.09
N THR A 287 -9.71 7.82 14.78
CA THR A 287 -9.41 6.51 14.17
C THR A 287 -7.91 6.39 13.93
N ARG A 288 -7.31 5.25 14.27
CA ARG A 288 -5.89 4.99 14.01
C ARG A 288 -5.63 4.92 12.50
N LEU A 289 -4.54 5.55 12.06
CA LEU A 289 -4.07 5.45 10.67
C LEU A 289 -2.95 4.40 10.59
N VAL A 290 -3.11 3.39 9.74
CA VAL A 290 -2.11 2.36 9.44
C VAL A 290 -2.17 2.10 7.93
N PRO A 291 -1.44 2.84 7.09
CA PRO A 291 -1.53 2.70 5.64
C PRO A 291 -1.23 1.28 5.16
N HIS A 292 -2.07 0.77 4.26
CA HIS A 292 -1.80 -0.45 3.51
C HIS A 292 -0.62 -0.25 2.56
N CYS A 293 0.32 -1.20 2.53
CA CYS A 293 1.53 -1.11 1.71
C CYS A 293 2.01 -2.48 1.19
N ALA A 294 1.45 -2.93 0.07
CA ALA A 294 1.88 -4.15 -0.62
C ALA A 294 2.75 -3.85 -1.85
N TYR A 295 3.64 -2.85 -1.78
CA TYR A 295 4.44 -2.33 -2.89
C TYR A 295 5.92 -2.62 -2.71
N PHE A 296 6.70 -2.49 -3.82
CA PHE A 296 8.15 -2.71 -3.82
C PHE A 296 8.90 -1.70 -4.70
N GLY A 297 8.37 -0.49 -4.80
CA GLY A 297 8.94 0.59 -5.58
C GLY A 297 8.75 1.96 -4.93
N PRO A 298 8.58 3.02 -5.73
CA PRO A 298 8.32 4.39 -5.26
C PRO A 298 7.12 4.52 -4.32
N GLY A 299 6.08 3.68 -4.50
CA GLY A 299 4.91 3.63 -3.63
C GLY A 299 5.26 3.19 -2.21
N PHE A 300 6.19 2.23 -2.05
CA PHE A 300 6.71 1.82 -0.75
C PHE A 300 7.48 2.96 -0.08
N LEU A 301 8.38 3.62 -0.81
CA LEU A 301 9.16 4.74 -0.28
C LEU A 301 8.26 5.92 0.11
N ALA A 302 7.26 6.26 -0.73
CA ALA A 302 6.27 7.28 -0.41
C ALA A 302 5.47 6.93 0.83
N SER A 303 5.08 5.66 0.99
CA SER A 303 4.41 5.17 2.20
C SER A 303 5.28 5.27 3.44
N LEU A 304 6.60 4.97 3.34
CA LEU A 304 7.54 5.17 4.45
C LEU A 304 7.62 6.63 4.87
N HIS A 305 7.82 7.54 3.92
CA HIS A 305 7.90 8.98 4.22
C HIS A 305 6.62 9.50 4.87
N THR A 306 5.46 9.15 4.34
CA THR A 306 4.18 9.63 4.88
C THR A 306 3.87 9.00 6.24
N SER A 307 4.10 7.70 6.41
CA SER A 307 3.87 7.03 7.70
C SER A 307 4.78 7.56 8.79
N SER A 308 6.04 7.89 8.47
CA SER A 308 6.98 8.44 9.45
C SER A 308 6.56 9.79 10.05
N VAL A 309 5.64 10.50 9.37
CA VAL A 309 5.10 11.80 9.82
C VAL A 309 3.67 11.69 10.31
N LEU A 310 2.82 10.99 9.57
CA LEU A 310 1.37 10.98 9.81
C LEU A 310 0.95 9.89 10.80
N ALA A 311 1.76 8.84 10.96
CA ALA A 311 1.47 7.70 11.83
C ALA A 311 2.77 7.06 12.39
N PRO A 312 3.68 7.82 13.04
CA PRO A 312 5.02 7.35 13.42
C PRO A 312 5.01 6.20 14.41
N GLU A 313 3.97 6.09 15.22
CA GLU A 313 3.82 5.02 16.22
C GLU A 313 3.05 3.79 15.68
N ALA A 314 2.49 3.89 14.49
CA ALA A 314 1.77 2.79 13.86
C ALA A 314 2.73 1.75 13.26
N PRO A 315 2.37 0.44 13.29
CA PRO A 315 3.15 -0.56 12.59
C PRO A 315 3.02 -0.35 11.06
N PHE A 316 4.16 -0.44 10.36
CA PHE A 316 4.26 -0.25 8.91
C PHE A 316 4.16 -1.59 8.19
N GLU A 317 3.34 -1.67 7.15
CA GLU A 317 3.17 -2.90 6.37
C GLU A 317 4.41 -3.24 5.55
N ARG A 318 4.86 -4.49 5.68
CA ARG A 318 5.88 -5.08 4.81
C ARG A 318 5.39 -6.46 4.37
N LEU A 319 5.00 -6.58 3.09
CA LEU A 319 4.60 -7.88 2.53
C LEU A 319 5.75 -8.89 2.71
N TYR A 320 5.48 -10.01 3.37
CA TYR A 320 6.51 -10.95 3.81
C TYR A 320 6.95 -11.89 2.69
N VAL A 321 7.65 -11.31 1.72
CA VAL A 321 8.26 -12.00 0.58
C VAL A 321 9.71 -11.56 0.41
N LYS A 322 10.52 -12.40 -0.21
CA LYS A 322 11.90 -12.11 -0.57
C LYS A 322 11.99 -11.98 -2.07
N LEU A 323 12.18 -10.77 -2.57
CA LEU A 323 12.41 -10.52 -3.99
C LEU A 323 13.78 -11.07 -4.43
N GLU A 324 13.86 -11.62 -5.65
CA GLU A 324 15.12 -12.05 -6.27
C GLU A 324 16.09 -10.88 -6.47
N ALA A 325 15.57 -9.68 -6.76
CA ALA A 325 16.32 -8.45 -6.86
C ALA A 325 15.49 -7.25 -6.35
N SER A 326 16.16 -6.19 -5.89
CA SER A 326 15.50 -4.97 -5.42
C SER A 326 16.00 -3.76 -6.19
N PRO A 327 15.17 -3.12 -7.05
CA PRO A 327 15.56 -1.92 -7.76
C PRO A 327 15.85 -0.72 -6.84
N PHE A 328 15.36 -0.76 -5.60
CA PHE A 328 15.53 0.29 -4.60
C PHE A 328 16.46 -0.13 -3.46
N GLY A 329 17.34 -1.10 -3.72
CA GLY A 329 18.37 -1.53 -2.78
C GLY A 329 17.81 -2.02 -1.45
N PRO A 330 18.45 -1.69 -0.32
CA PRO A 330 18.07 -2.19 1.00
C PRO A 330 16.83 -1.49 1.58
N TRP A 331 16.35 -0.39 0.97
CA TRP A 331 15.24 0.42 1.49
C TRP A 331 13.91 -0.33 1.54
N LEU A 332 13.74 -1.39 0.73
CA LEU A 332 12.55 -2.24 0.74
C LEU A 332 12.63 -3.40 1.75
N SER A 333 13.69 -3.47 2.55
CA SER A 333 13.94 -4.57 3.47
C SER A 333 13.66 -4.18 4.91
N ALA A 334 13.11 -5.11 5.69
CA ALA A 334 13.04 -4.99 7.13
C ALA A 334 14.16 -5.80 7.78
N VAL A 335 14.76 -5.24 8.84
CA VAL A 335 15.79 -5.90 9.64
C VAL A 335 15.36 -5.87 11.10
N GLY A 336 15.25 -7.04 11.73
CA GLY A 336 14.77 -7.14 13.12
C GLY A 336 13.35 -6.58 13.30
N GLY A 337 12.48 -6.72 12.30
CA GLY A 337 11.12 -6.17 12.33
C GLY A 337 11.04 -4.64 12.19
N LYS A 338 12.07 -3.99 11.62
CA LYS A 338 12.12 -2.55 11.44
C LYS A 338 12.51 -2.17 10.01
N VAL A 339 11.97 -1.06 9.51
CA VAL A 339 12.30 -0.48 8.20
C VAL A 339 12.83 0.93 8.38
N LYS A 340 13.88 1.29 7.63
CA LYS A 340 14.48 2.62 7.65
C LYS A 340 13.77 3.55 6.67
N VAL A 341 13.62 4.81 7.05
CA VAL A 341 13.10 5.87 6.20
C VAL A 341 14.28 6.57 5.52
N PRO A 342 14.30 6.69 4.17
CA PRO A 342 15.38 7.38 3.47
C PRO A 342 15.48 8.88 3.83
N ASP A 343 16.69 9.40 3.92
CA ASP A 343 16.97 10.81 4.25
C ASP A 343 17.38 11.65 3.03
N GLY A 344 17.55 11.04 1.86
CA GLY A 344 17.91 11.76 0.63
C GLY A 344 16.76 12.60 0.07
N PRO A 345 17.04 13.57 -0.84
CA PRO A 345 16.02 14.40 -1.46
C PRO A 345 14.93 13.59 -2.18
N GLY A 346 13.70 14.05 -2.13
CA GLY A 346 12.55 13.35 -2.71
C GLY A 346 12.24 12.06 -1.95
N LEU A 347 12.12 10.97 -2.69
CA LEU A 347 11.97 9.61 -2.14
C LEU A 347 13.27 9.07 -1.51
N GLY A 348 14.39 9.80 -1.68
CA GLY A 348 15.68 9.48 -1.11
C GLY A 348 16.48 8.41 -1.86
N TYR A 349 15.91 7.81 -2.90
CA TYR A 349 16.59 6.78 -3.72
C TYR A 349 15.95 6.67 -5.10
N ASP A 350 16.79 6.68 -6.15
CA ASP A 350 16.36 6.38 -7.51
C ASP A 350 16.54 4.89 -7.83
N PRO A 351 15.75 4.32 -8.76
CA PRO A 351 15.86 2.90 -9.06
C PRO A 351 17.19 2.55 -9.75
N ASP A 352 17.75 1.40 -9.41
CA ASP A 352 18.84 0.78 -10.16
C ASP A 352 18.33 0.34 -11.55
N MET A 353 18.67 1.12 -12.55
CA MET A 353 18.23 0.87 -13.93
C MET A 353 18.77 -0.43 -14.51
N THR A 354 19.88 -0.98 -13.99
CA THR A 354 20.39 -2.29 -14.41
C THR A 354 19.41 -3.40 -14.01
N ILE A 355 18.86 -3.31 -12.79
CA ILE A 355 17.84 -4.24 -12.31
C ILE A 355 16.52 -4.01 -13.08
N VAL A 356 16.11 -2.75 -13.26
CA VAL A 356 14.89 -2.41 -14.01
C VAL A 356 14.93 -3.01 -15.41
N GLU A 357 16.01 -2.83 -16.16
CA GLU A 357 16.12 -3.36 -17.53
C GLU A 357 16.18 -4.89 -17.56
N ARG A 358 16.83 -5.53 -16.58
CA ARG A 358 16.89 -7.00 -16.47
C ARG A 358 15.51 -7.64 -16.28
N TYR A 359 14.62 -7.01 -15.52
CA TYR A 359 13.29 -7.53 -15.19
C TYR A 359 12.16 -6.83 -15.94
N ARG A 360 12.49 -5.99 -16.91
CA ARG A 360 11.51 -5.29 -17.75
C ARG A 360 10.65 -6.32 -18.50
N SER A 361 9.34 -6.13 -18.41
CA SER A 361 8.40 -6.90 -19.22
C SER A 361 8.61 -6.61 -20.70
N ALA A 362 8.59 -7.65 -21.52
CA ALA A 362 8.43 -7.47 -22.97
C ALA A 362 7.12 -6.70 -23.21
N PRO A 363 7.03 -5.93 -24.32
CA PRO A 363 5.76 -5.32 -24.71
C PRO A 363 4.67 -6.41 -24.76
N ASP A 364 3.53 -6.16 -24.10
CA ASP A 364 2.43 -7.10 -24.08
C ASP A 364 1.98 -7.38 -25.52
N HIS A 365 2.36 -8.54 -26.06
CA HIS A 365 1.71 -9.10 -27.23
C HIS A 365 0.42 -9.74 -26.72
N VAL A 366 -0.69 -9.03 -26.87
CA VAL A 366 -2.02 -9.62 -26.74
C VAL A 366 -2.15 -10.63 -27.89
N THR A 367 -2.01 -11.91 -27.56
CA THR A 367 -2.35 -13.00 -28.49
C THR A 367 -3.83 -13.34 -28.36
#